data_98a510ddd65c7bdffa4d4014677d4c1d
#
_entry.id   98a510ddd65c7bdffa4d4014677d4c1d
#
_cell.length_a   1.000
_cell.length_b   1.000
_cell.length_c   1.000
_cell.angle_alpha   90.00
_cell.angle_beta   90.00
_cell.angle_gamma   90.00
#
_symmetry.space_group_name_H-M   'P 1'
#
loop_
_entity.id
_entity.type
_entity.pdbx_description
1 polymer ?
#
loop_
_entity_poly.entity_id
_entity_poly.type
_entity_poly.pdbx_seq_one_letter_code
_entity_poly.pdbx_strand_id
1 'polypeptide(L)'
;MTWTGLVGAGMRAALAGRISLLSDARHWKENSAGVQLAQLRSLLRRAAGTAYGRGHDFARIAALEKGEMLAAYRAAVPVADWYAFKDMIARMREGAEPDVLWPGLVRDFAQTSGTTAGDKYIPVSKEMLRSNFRASLDIFAHLARFGVGLPWLTSGKSLFLGGSTRLDASDNGVRTGDLSGIVTPLIRWPISEIYLPGPEIALMSHWPSKIEAMARRCLDEDVRMVSGMCSWGLVLFEKVLELTRARGAGAETIRDVWPNFRVFVHGGVKYAPFDPRIRRVYSGSPTGGDIPTRLELYPASEAFVAIQDTPGDGGMRLCADQMNFFEFVPLERINDSAPEAFACWEVEKAQRYVVVLSTCAGLWRYVLGDVVEFDSVPDRPLHLGGGGGDGPSRMRIVGRHRHFVNAFGENLIVEHIENAVARAAASTGVVVGEFTAAPVYPSDGTRAGLELAVEVESWGAAPRDVSLAAFSEAFDRALKDQNVDYTTKRSEGLGMAPPTISALARGTFHAWMEQRGKLGGQHKCPRCANGRELIDQVLACARERGSAA
;
A
#
# COMPACT_ATOMS: atom_id res chain seq x y z
N MET A 1 -4.29 -27.16 -26.50
CA MET A 1 -4.15 -25.79 -25.95
C MET A 1 -5.55 -25.23 -25.86
N THR A 2 -5.96 -24.74 -24.68
CA THR A 2 -7.26 -24.09 -24.52
C THR A 2 -7.32 -22.80 -25.35
N TRP A 3 -8.49 -22.30 -25.69
CA TRP A 3 -8.59 -21.02 -26.42
C TRP A 3 -8.01 -19.86 -25.57
N THR A 4 -8.17 -19.89 -24.26
CA THR A 4 -7.53 -18.94 -23.34
C THR A 4 -6.02 -19.07 -23.33
N GLY A 5 -5.46 -20.25 -23.55
CA GLY A 5 -4.03 -20.45 -23.78
C GLY A 5 -3.53 -19.78 -25.07
N LEU A 6 -4.37 -19.71 -26.10
CA LEU A 6 -4.06 -18.92 -27.32
C LEU A 6 -4.04 -17.41 -27.01
N VAL A 7 -4.93 -16.92 -26.13
CA VAL A 7 -4.89 -15.53 -25.64
C VAL A 7 -3.54 -15.25 -24.97
N GLY A 8 -3.06 -16.15 -24.13
CA GLY A 8 -1.73 -16.02 -23.49
C GLY A 8 -0.56 -16.05 -24.46
N ALA A 9 -0.66 -16.84 -25.55
CA ALA A 9 0.34 -16.81 -26.61
C ALA A 9 0.34 -15.47 -27.34
N GLY A 10 -0.83 -14.95 -27.68
CA GLY A 10 -0.99 -13.61 -28.26
C GLY A 10 -0.46 -12.51 -27.33
N MET A 11 -0.78 -12.58 -26.04
CA MET A 11 -0.26 -11.66 -25.03
C MET A 11 1.27 -11.71 -24.97
N ARG A 12 1.87 -12.90 -24.94
CA ARG A 12 3.33 -13.05 -24.94
C ARG A 12 3.96 -12.42 -26.19
N ALA A 13 3.37 -12.63 -27.36
CA ALA A 13 3.84 -12.01 -28.60
C ALA A 13 3.72 -10.49 -28.55
N ALA A 14 2.59 -9.95 -28.10
CA ALA A 14 2.38 -8.51 -27.95
C ALA A 14 3.34 -7.88 -26.91
N LEU A 15 3.70 -8.61 -25.86
CA LEU A 15 4.63 -8.15 -24.83
C LEU A 15 6.10 -8.43 -25.13
N ALA A 16 6.45 -9.08 -26.26
CA ALA A 16 7.83 -9.51 -26.54
C ALA A 16 8.84 -8.34 -26.47
N GLY A 17 8.52 -7.22 -27.10
CA GLY A 17 9.37 -6.02 -27.03
C GLY A 17 9.46 -5.44 -25.61
N ARG A 18 8.36 -5.46 -24.85
CA ARG A 18 8.35 -5.00 -23.46
C ARG A 18 9.16 -5.94 -22.55
N ILE A 19 9.00 -7.25 -22.71
CA ILE A 19 9.79 -8.25 -21.98
C ILE A 19 11.28 -8.06 -22.26
N SER A 20 11.68 -7.84 -23.52
CA SER A 20 13.07 -7.56 -23.89
C SER A 20 13.58 -6.28 -23.21
N LEU A 21 12.84 -5.19 -23.30
CA LEU A 21 13.19 -3.90 -22.66
C LEU A 21 13.31 -4.03 -21.15
N LEU A 22 12.36 -4.72 -20.49
CA LEU A 22 12.40 -4.95 -19.05
C LEU A 22 13.54 -5.90 -18.62
N SER A 23 14.06 -6.72 -19.54
CA SER A 23 15.20 -7.61 -19.29
C SER A 23 16.55 -6.88 -19.42
N ASP A 24 16.57 -5.74 -20.07
CA ASP A 24 17.79 -4.97 -20.30
C ASP A 24 18.14 -4.09 -19.10
N ALA A 25 18.86 -4.68 -18.14
CA ALA A 25 19.30 -3.96 -16.95
C ALA A 25 20.24 -2.79 -17.28
N ARG A 26 21.02 -2.92 -18.37
CA ARG A 26 21.92 -1.86 -18.85
C ARG A 26 21.12 -0.65 -19.35
N HIS A 27 20.06 -0.90 -20.14
CA HIS A 27 19.17 0.18 -20.59
C HIS A 27 18.61 0.98 -19.40
N TRP A 28 18.10 0.28 -18.39
CA TRP A 28 17.51 0.94 -17.20
C TRP A 28 18.55 1.60 -16.29
N LYS A 29 19.77 1.10 -16.27
CA LYS A 29 20.88 1.78 -15.63
C LYS A 29 21.22 3.11 -16.33
N GLU A 30 21.45 3.06 -17.66
CA GLU A 30 21.97 4.19 -18.41
C GLU A 30 20.89 5.24 -18.77
N ASN A 31 19.61 4.84 -18.89
CA ASN A 31 18.58 5.72 -19.47
C ASN A 31 17.47 6.14 -18.50
N SER A 32 17.37 5.60 -17.27
CA SER A 32 16.29 5.94 -16.34
C SER A 32 16.17 7.44 -16.07
N ALA A 33 17.29 8.14 -15.94
CA ALA A 33 17.31 9.59 -15.77
C ALA A 33 16.68 10.34 -16.97
N GLY A 34 17.09 9.97 -18.18
CA GLY A 34 16.54 10.54 -19.42
C GLY A 34 15.04 10.24 -19.58
N VAL A 35 14.62 9.03 -19.21
CA VAL A 35 13.21 8.61 -19.22
C VAL A 35 12.40 9.43 -18.23
N GLN A 36 12.83 9.57 -16.98
CA GLN A 36 12.12 10.34 -15.96
C GLN A 36 12.03 11.83 -16.32
N LEU A 37 13.09 12.46 -16.85
CA LEU A 37 13.03 13.83 -17.33
C LEU A 37 12.06 14.00 -18.50
N ALA A 38 11.95 13.00 -19.38
CA ALA A 38 10.95 12.99 -20.45
C ALA A 38 9.52 12.88 -19.90
N GLN A 39 9.29 12.06 -18.86
CA GLN A 39 8.00 12.02 -18.18
C GLN A 39 7.65 13.39 -17.58
N LEU A 40 8.55 14.00 -16.82
CA LEU A 40 8.32 15.33 -16.23
C LEU A 40 7.95 16.34 -17.32
N ARG A 41 8.72 16.43 -18.40
CA ARG A 41 8.42 17.35 -19.52
C ARG A 41 7.04 17.11 -20.13
N SER A 42 6.67 15.84 -20.29
CA SER A 42 5.35 15.47 -20.81
C SER A 42 4.21 15.89 -19.88
N LEU A 43 4.39 15.69 -18.56
CA LEU A 43 3.43 16.11 -17.55
C LEU A 43 3.23 17.62 -17.56
N LEU A 44 4.33 18.40 -17.54
CA LEU A 44 4.31 19.87 -17.54
C LEU A 44 3.63 20.42 -18.80
N ARG A 45 4.00 19.91 -19.99
CA ARG A 45 3.38 20.33 -21.26
C ARG A 45 1.88 20.08 -21.26
N ARG A 46 1.48 18.94 -20.75
CA ARG A 46 0.09 18.52 -20.72
C ARG A 46 -0.75 19.38 -19.77
N ALA A 47 -0.21 19.67 -18.59
CA ALA A 47 -0.89 20.46 -17.58
C ALA A 47 -0.69 21.99 -17.71
N ALA A 48 0.06 22.47 -18.69
CA ALA A 48 0.37 23.88 -18.86
C ALA A 48 -0.86 24.81 -18.93
N GLY A 49 -1.98 24.30 -19.47
CA GLY A 49 -3.25 25.03 -19.57
C GLY A 49 -4.15 24.95 -18.34
N THR A 50 -3.80 24.15 -17.30
CA THR A 50 -4.58 24.05 -16.08
C THR A 50 -4.40 25.28 -15.18
N ALA A 51 -5.29 25.48 -14.21
CA ALA A 51 -5.16 26.56 -13.23
C ALA A 51 -3.82 26.44 -12.46
N TYR A 52 -3.47 25.21 -12.04
CA TYR A 52 -2.20 24.95 -11.36
C TYR A 52 -1.00 25.17 -12.28
N GLY A 53 -1.05 24.67 -13.52
CA GLY A 53 0.05 24.81 -14.48
C GLY A 53 0.32 26.27 -14.89
N ARG A 54 -0.71 27.08 -15.04
CA ARG A 54 -0.56 28.54 -15.27
C ARG A 54 0.04 29.24 -14.05
N GLY A 55 -0.43 28.89 -12.84
CA GLY A 55 0.06 29.46 -11.59
C GLY A 55 1.55 29.16 -11.32
N HIS A 56 2.09 28.09 -11.90
CA HIS A 56 3.49 27.65 -11.73
C HIS A 56 4.30 27.72 -13.03
N ASP A 57 3.81 28.41 -14.06
CA ASP A 57 4.52 28.68 -15.32
C ASP A 57 5.02 27.42 -16.06
N PHE A 58 4.20 26.36 -16.06
CA PHE A 58 4.57 25.05 -16.63
C PHE A 58 4.92 25.11 -18.11
N ALA A 59 4.28 26.01 -18.88
CA ALA A 59 4.57 26.18 -20.30
C ALA A 59 6.02 26.61 -20.53
N ARG A 60 6.50 27.61 -19.78
CA ARG A 60 7.89 28.09 -19.85
C ARG A 60 8.87 27.03 -19.35
N ILE A 61 8.58 26.41 -18.19
CA ILE A 61 9.46 25.39 -17.60
C ILE A 61 9.63 24.22 -18.57
N ALA A 62 8.55 23.72 -19.18
CA ALA A 62 8.59 22.60 -20.12
C ALA A 62 9.37 22.88 -21.42
N ALA A 63 9.59 24.16 -21.74
CA ALA A 63 10.37 24.57 -22.91
C ALA A 63 11.89 24.64 -22.65
N LEU A 64 12.31 24.65 -21.38
CA LEU A 64 13.72 24.71 -21.00
C LEU A 64 14.48 23.43 -21.38
N GLU A 65 15.79 23.50 -21.46
CA GLU A 65 16.67 22.36 -21.60
C GLU A 65 16.51 21.41 -20.38
N LYS A 66 16.87 20.12 -20.54
CA LYS A 66 16.57 19.10 -19.51
C LYS A 66 17.16 19.42 -18.13
N GLY A 67 18.37 19.95 -18.08
CA GLY A 67 19.05 20.31 -16.82
C GLY A 67 18.40 21.50 -16.11
N GLU A 68 18.06 22.52 -16.86
CA GLU A 68 17.41 23.74 -16.35
C GLU A 68 15.94 23.48 -15.98
N MET A 69 15.27 22.62 -16.75
CA MET A 69 13.86 22.27 -16.53
C MET A 69 13.62 21.72 -15.13
N LEU A 70 14.43 20.76 -14.67
CA LEU A 70 14.28 20.16 -13.35
C LEU A 70 14.51 21.19 -12.24
N ALA A 71 15.56 21.99 -12.36
CA ALA A 71 15.86 23.05 -11.39
C ALA A 71 14.75 24.10 -11.33
N ALA A 72 14.26 24.56 -12.49
CA ALA A 72 13.14 25.50 -12.58
C ALA A 72 11.84 24.92 -12.02
N TYR A 73 11.58 23.63 -12.26
CA TYR A 73 10.42 22.92 -11.71
C TYR A 73 10.49 22.86 -10.18
N ARG A 74 11.63 22.47 -9.62
CA ARG A 74 11.84 22.41 -8.16
C ARG A 74 11.71 23.78 -7.50
N ALA A 75 12.15 24.83 -8.17
CA ALA A 75 12.03 26.21 -7.67
C ALA A 75 10.59 26.74 -7.71
N ALA A 76 9.81 26.34 -8.73
CA ALA A 76 8.45 26.82 -8.92
C ALA A 76 7.40 26.04 -8.11
N VAL A 77 7.62 24.74 -7.86
CA VAL A 77 6.64 23.86 -7.23
C VAL A 77 7.18 23.35 -5.90
N PRO A 78 6.56 23.67 -4.76
CA PRO A 78 6.99 23.15 -3.47
C PRO A 78 6.67 21.66 -3.32
N VAL A 79 7.43 20.94 -2.48
CA VAL A 79 7.04 19.64 -1.96
C VAL A 79 5.86 19.84 -1.03
N ALA A 80 4.77 19.10 -1.23
CA ALA A 80 3.52 19.35 -0.52
C ALA A 80 2.79 18.05 -0.18
N ASP A 81 2.08 18.05 0.92
CA ASP A 81 1.17 16.97 1.30
C ASP A 81 -0.25 17.17 0.72
N TRP A 82 -1.17 16.26 1.04
CA TRP A 82 -2.53 16.30 0.54
C TRP A 82 -3.29 17.58 0.90
N TYR A 83 -2.99 18.21 2.04
CA TYR A 83 -3.69 19.41 2.46
C TYR A 83 -3.49 20.60 1.51
N ALA A 84 -2.34 20.68 0.86
CA ALA A 84 -2.08 21.72 -0.14
C ALA A 84 -2.95 21.55 -1.41
N PHE A 85 -3.45 20.37 -1.68
CA PHE A 85 -4.29 20.06 -2.84
C PHE A 85 -5.78 19.97 -2.50
N LYS A 86 -6.15 19.93 -1.22
CA LYS A 86 -7.51 19.66 -0.74
C LYS A 86 -8.57 20.52 -1.42
N ASP A 87 -8.39 21.82 -1.42
CA ASP A 87 -9.38 22.76 -1.98
C ASP A 87 -9.49 22.66 -3.50
N MET A 88 -8.37 22.44 -4.19
CA MET A 88 -8.35 22.21 -5.63
C MET A 88 -9.03 20.87 -5.99
N ILE A 89 -8.80 19.82 -5.21
CA ILE A 89 -9.46 18.53 -5.36
C ILE A 89 -10.97 18.67 -5.08
N ALA A 90 -11.38 19.45 -4.08
CA ALA A 90 -12.78 19.74 -3.81
C ALA A 90 -13.46 20.45 -5.01
N ARG A 91 -12.81 21.46 -5.62
CA ARG A 91 -13.29 22.10 -6.85
C ARG A 91 -13.50 21.09 -7.98
N MET A 92 -12.55 20.18 -8.18
CA MET A 92 -12.64 19.14 -9.20
C MET A 92 -13.76 18.14 -8.91
N ARG A 93 -13.91 17.72 -7.66
CA ARG A 93 -14.84 16.66 -7.25
C ARG A 93 -16.26 17.17 -7.02
N GLU A 94 -16.42 18.21 -6.22
CA GLU A 94 -17.70 18.77 -5.82
C GLU A 94 -18.23 19.77 -6.83
N GLY A 95 -17.34 20.61 -7.36
CA GLY A 95 -17.67 21.59 -8.38
C GLY A 95 -17.64 21.06 -9.81
N ALA A 96 -17.17 19.82 -10.03
CA ALA A 96 -16.92 19.26 -11.36
C ALA A 96 -16.14 20.24 -12.29
N GLU A 97 -15.21 20.99 -11.71
CA GLU A 97 -14.46 22.03 -12.42
C GLU A 97 -13.36 21.38 -13.29
N PRO A 98 -13.32 21.64 -14.59
CA PRO A 98 -12.26 21.13 -15.45
C PRO A 98 -10.98 21.97 -15.33
N ASP A 99 -9.87 21.44 -15.80
CA ASP A 99 -8.60 22.14 -15.95
C ASP A 99 -8.04 22.77 -14.65
N VAL A 100 -8.33 22.17 -13.48
CA VAL A 100 -7.80 22.65 -12.20
C VAL A 100 -6.36 22.14 -12.01
N LEU A 101 -6.19 20.85 -11.66
CA LEU A 101 -4.89 20.20 -11.47
C LEU A 101 -4.42 19.43 -12.70
N TRP A 102 -5.35 18.92 -13.49
CA TRP A 102 -5.13 18.12 -14.69
C TRP A 102 -6.11 18.53 -15.79
N PRO A 103 -5.71 18.42 -17.09
CA PRO A 103 -6.55 18.86 -18.20
C PRO A 103 -7.88 18.11 -18.30
N GLY A 104 -8.92 18.85 -18.59
CA GLY A 104 -10.28 18.36 -18.76
C GLY A 104 -10.96 18.01 -17.43
N LEU A 105 -12.12 17.41 -17.53
CA LEU A 105 -12.92 17.00 -16.40
C LEU A 105 -12.45 15.62 -15.89
N VAL A 106 -11.95 15.56 -14.67
CA VAL A 106 -11.67 14.31 -13.95
C VAL A 106 -12.96 13.84 -13.28
N ARG A 107 -13.45 12.66 -13.65
CA ARG A 107 -14.71 12.11 -13.17
C ARG A 107 -14.56 11.08 -12.06
N ASP A 108 -13.40 10.50 -11.89
CA ASP A 108 -13.15 9.44 -10.93
C ASP A 108 -12.19 9.91 -9.86
N PHE A 109 -12.52 9.61 -8.59
CA PHE A 109 -11.69 9.91 -7.43
C PHE A 109 -11.56 8.66 -6.58
N ALA A 110 -10.32 8.21 -6.37
CA ALA A 110 -10.03 7.12 -5.46
C ALA A 110 -10.09 7.63 -4.02
N GLN A 111 -10.96 7.02 -3.23
CA GLN A 111 -11.04 7.27 -1.80
C GLN A 111 -9.98 6.46 -1.08
N THR A 112 -9.20 7.11 -0.24
CA THR A 112 -8.22 6.46 0.62
C THR A 112 -8.44 6.87 2.07
N SER A 113 -8.05 6.03 3.02
CA SER A 113 -8.13 6.37 4.44
C SER A 113 -7.32 7.64 4.72
N GLY A 114 -8.03 8.70 5.09
CA GLY A 114 -7.45 10.01 5.38
C GLY A 114 -6.76 10.06 6.73
N THR A 115 -5.90 11.08 6.92
CA THR A 115 -5.06 11.18 8.10
C THR A 115 -5.66 11.97 9.25
N THR A 116 -6.63 12.87 9.09
CA THR A 116 -7.02 13.73 10.21
C THR A 116 -8.45 14.25 10.24
N ALA A 117 -9.11 14.38 9.13
CA ALA A 117 -10.43 15.02 9.11
C ALA A 117 -11.34 14.46 8.00
N GLY A 118 -11.26 13.19 7.73
CA GLY A 118 -12.03 12.56 6.67
C GLY A 118 -11.17 11.90 5.60
N ASP A 119 -11.82 11.33 4.61
CA ASP A 119 -11.20 10.60 3.51
C ASP A 119 -10.40 11.51 2.60
N LYS A 120 -9.28 11.00 2.10
CA LYS A 120 -8.54 11.61 1.01
C LYS A 120 -9.10 11.14 -0.32
N TYR A 121 -9.25 12.07 -1.22
CA TYR A 121 -9.73 11.81 -2.57
C TYR A 121 -8.60 12.07 -3.57
N ILE A 122 -8.16 11.02 -4.23
CA ILE A 122 -7.08 11.07 -5.22
C ILE A 122 -7.69 11.12 -6.61
N PRO A 123 -7.39 12.15 -7.42
CA PRO A 123 -7.91 12.23 -8.78
C PRO A 123 -7.44 11.04 -9.63
N VAL A 124 -8.35 10.43 -10.38
CA VAL A 124 -8.04 9.33 -11.31
C VAL A 124 -8.37 9.78 -12.73
N SER A 125 -7.37 10.29 -13.42
CA SER A 125 -7.50 10.71 -14.81
C SER A 125 -7.53 9.52 -15.77
N LYS A 126 -7.92 9.76 -17.03
CA LYS A 126 -7.80 8.75 -18.10
C LYS A 126 -6.35 8.32 -18.31
N GLU A 127 -5.41 9.23 -18.12
CA GLU A 127 -3.98 8.96 -18.21
C GLU A 127 -3.51 8.07 -17.06
N MET A 128 -4.01 8.29 -15.86
CA MET A 128 -3.75 7.43 -14.69
C MET A 128 -4.25 6.01 -14.95
N LEU A 129 -5.46 5.84 -15.49
CA LEU A 129 -5.98 4.53 -15.87
C LEU A 129 -5.11 3.84 -16.93
N ARG A 130 -4.59 4.59 -17.91
CA ARG A 130 -3.63 4.06 -18.89
C ARG A 130 -2.29 3.68 -18.26
N SER A 131 -1.79 4.49 -17.33
CA SER A 131 -0.58 4.20 -16.55
C SER A 131 -0.73 2.88 -15.78
N ASN A 132 -1.82 2.74 -15.02
CA ASN A 132 -2.13 1.53 -14.26
C ASN A 132 -2.32 0.30 -15.17
N PHE A 133 -2.95 0.46 -16.32
CA PHE A 133 -3.07 -0.63 -17.30
C PHE A 133 -1.70 -1.08 -17.83
N ARG A 134 -0.80 -0.14 -18.15
CA ARG A 134 0.57 -0.47 -18.57
C ARG A 134 1.34 -1.19 -17.47
N ALA A 135 1.25 -0.71 -16.22
CA ALA A 135 1.86 -1.37 -15.08
C ALA A 135 1.31 -2.80 -14.88
N SER A 136 0.01 -3.00 -15.08
CA SER A 136 -0.60 -4.33 -15.05
C SER A 136 -0.04 -5.25 -16.14
N LEU A 137 0.21 -4.74 -17.33
CA LEU A 137 0.90 -5.52 -18.40
C LEU A 137 2.36 -5.83 -18.03
N ASP A 138 3.04 -4.92 -17.32
CA ASP A 138 4.40 -5.16 -16.84
C ASP A 138 4.46 -6.28 -15.79
N ILE A 139 3.41 -6.48 -15.00
CA ILE A 139 3.31 -7.65 -14.12
C ILE A 139 3.43 -8.93 -14.94
N PHE A 140 2.66 -9.08 -16.01
CA PHE A 140 2.72 -10.25 -16.88
C PHE A 140 4.07 -10.37 -17.61
N ALA A 141 4.66 -9.25 -18.01
CA ALA A 141 6.00 -9.24 -18.62
C ALA A 141 7.06 -9.71 -17.62
N HIS A 142 7.02 -9.31 -16.35
CA HIS A 142 7.93 -9.79 -15.31
C HIS A 142 7.67 -11.27 -14.98
N LEU A 143 6.43 -11.72 -14.90
CA LEU A 143 6.12 -13.13 -14.72
C LEU A 143 6.71 -13.98 -15.86
N ALA A 144 6.62 -13.51 -17.11
CA ALA A 144 7.24 -14.18 -18.25
C ALA A 144 8.78 -14.22 -18.14
N ARG A 145 9.41 -13.14 -17.63
CA ARG A 145 10.86 -13.10 -17.33
C ARG A 145 11.24 -14.07 -16.21
N PHE A 146 10.35 -14.30 -15.25
CA PHE A 146 10.53 -15.26 -14.15
C PHE A 146 10.27 -16.70 -14.58
N GLY A 147 10.07 -16.95 -15.88
CA GLY A 147 9.84 -18.28 -16.43
C GLY A 147 8.40 -18.77 -16.38
N VAL A 148 7.44 -17.92 -15.97
CA VAL A 148 6.02 -18.26 -16.00
C VAL A 148 5.52 -18.19 -17.43
N GLY A 149 5.10 -19.33 -17.97
CA GLY A 149 4.54 -19.42 -19.32
C GLY A 149 3.17 -18.72 -19.38
N LEU A 150 3.04 -17.59 -20.09
CA LEU A 150 1.77 -16.89 -20.21
C LEU A 150 0.65 -17.77 -20.82
N PRO A 151 0.90 -18.62 -21.84
CA PRO A 151 -0.12 -19.58 -22.32
C PRO A 151 -0.59 -20.56 -21.22
N TRP A 152 0.33 -21.01 -20.37
CA TRP A 152 -0.02 -21.84 -19.22
C TRP A 152 -0.85 -21.04 -18.21
N LEU A 153 -0.42 -19.85 -17.84
CA LEU A 153 -1.10 -19.00 -16.86
C LEU A 153 -2.54 -18.70 -17.28
N THR A 154 -2.76 -18.31 -18.53
CA THR A 154 -4.09 -17.97 -19.06
C THR A 154 -4.97 -19.18 -19.40
N SER A 155 -4.42 -20.40 -19.42
CA SER A 155 -5.22 -21.62 -19.57
C SER A 155 -6.03 -21.98 -18.32
N GLY A 156 -5.73 -21.36 -17.17
CA GLY A 156 -6.51 -21.41 -15.94
C GLY A 156 -7.02 -20.02 -15.54
N LYS A 157 -7.29 -19.84 -14.26
CA LYS A 157 -7.90 -18.63 -13.70
C LYS A 157 -6.89 -17.80 -12.90
N SER A 158 -7.09 -16.50 -12.95
CA SER A 158 -6.38 -15.50 -12.13
C SER A 158 -7.37 -14.85 -11.19
N LEU A 159 -7.12 -14.99 -9.90
CA LEU A 159 -7.98 -14.46 -8.84
C LEU A 159 -7.42 -13.15 -8.31
N PHE A 160 -8.23 -12.09 -8.33
CA PHE A 160 -7.88 -10.77 -7.82
C PHE A 160 -8.63 -10.45 -6.53
N LEU A 161 -7.87 -10.21 -5.47
CA LEU A 161 -8.35 -9.77 -4.17
C LEU A 161 -8.29 -8.25 -4.10
N GLY A 162 -9.31 -7.59 -4.60
CA GLY A 162 -9.47 -6.14 -4.49
C GLY A 162 -10.21 -5.73 -3.22
N GLY A 163 -10.10 -4.45 -2.84
CA GLY A 163 -10.92 -3.83 -1.81
C GLY A 163 -12.41 -3.92 -2.13
N SER A 164 -13.24 -3.53 -1.18
CA SER A 164 -14.68 -3.46 -1.42
C SER A 164 -14.99 -2.17 -2.13
N THR A 165 -15.84 -2.18 -3.21
CA THR A 165 -16.29 -0.87 -3.64
C THR A 165 -17.55 -0.84 -4.44
N ARG A 166 -18.49 -0.21 -3.81
CA ARG A 166 -19.53 0.55 -4.48
C ARG A 166 -18.91 1.88 -4.89
N LEU A 167 -19.06 2.27 -6.16
CA LEU A 167 -18.77 3.63 -6.58
C LEU A 167 -19.97 4.49 -6.24
N ASP A 168 -19.78 5.51 -5.44
CA ASP A 168 -20.78 6.53 -5.19
C ASP A 168 -20.71 7.54 -6.33
N ALA A 169 -21.82 7.70 -7.05
CA ALA A 169 -21.96 8.69 -8.10
C ALA A 169 -22.74 9.90 -7.57
N SER A 170 -22.16 11.08 -7.70
CA SER A 170 -22.83 12.34 -7.38
C SER A 170 -23.64 12.87 -8.58
N ASP A 171 -24.57 13.80 -8.32
CA ASP A 171 -25.45 14.39 -9.34
C ASP A 171 -24.69 15.08 -10.48
N ASN A 172 -23.49 15.56 -10.21
CA ASN A 172 -22.59 16.17 -11.21
C ASN A 172 -21.85 15.14 -12.09
N GLY A 173 -22.10 13.84 -11.92
CA GLY A 173 -21.50 12.75 -12.68
C GLY A 173 -20.07 12.39 -12.27
N VAL A 174 -19.61 12.88 -11.13
CA VAL A 174 -18.35 12.47 -10.51
C VAL A 174 -18.58 11.19 -9.71
N ARG A 175 -17.63 10.25 -9.78
CA ARG A 175 -17.66 8.97 -9.08
C ARG A 175 -16.54 8.90 -8.05
N THR A 176 -16.87 8.40 -6.87
CA THR A 176 -15.94 8.25 -5.76
C THR A 176 -16.00 6.82 -5.24
N GLY A 177 -14.85 6.26 -4.91
CA GLY A 177 -14.76 4.92 -4.32
C GLY A 177 -13.32 4.41 -4.32
N ASP A 178 -13.12 3.16 -3.95
CA ASP A 178 -11.80 2.53 -3.99
C ASP A 178 -11.29 2.43 -5.45
N LEU A 179 -9.99 2.56 -5.67
CA LEU A 179 -9.39 2.45 -7.01
C LEU A 179 -9.74 1.11 -7.69
N SER A 180 -9.82 0.02 -6.91
CA SER A 180 -10.21 -1.29 -7.44
C SER A 180 -11.63 -1.31 -8.02
N GLY A 181 -12.56 -0.54 -7.45
CA GLY A 181 -13.91 -0.38 -7.98
C GLY A 181 -13.96 0.42 -9.27
N ILE A 182 -13.08 1.40 -9.43
CA ILE A 182 -12.94 2.16 -10.67
C ILE A 182 -12.36 1.28 -11.79
N VAL A 183 -11.38 0.42 -11.46
CA VAL A 183 -10.64 -0.39 -12.46
C VAL A 183 -11.37 -1.68 -12.83
N THR A 184 -12.04 -2.35 -11.88
CA THR A 184 -12.69 -3.66 -12.12
C THR A 184 -13.67 -3.64 -13.31
N PRO A 185 -14.55 -2.64 -13.50
CA PRO A 185 -15.45 -2.59 -14.65
C PRO A 185 -14.75 -2.41 -16.00
N LEU A 186 -13.47 -2.07 -16.01
CA LEU A 186 -12.66 -1.93 -17.21
C LEU A 186 -12.07 -3.26 -17.70
N ILE A 187 -12.15 -4.32 -16.90
CA ILE A 187 -11.71 -5.66 -17.28
C ILE A 187 -12.72 -6.22 -18.28
N ARG A 188 -12.30 -6.33 -19.53
CA ARG A 188 -13.14 -6.78 -20.64
C ARG A 188 -12.63 -8.07 -21.26
N TRP A 189 -13.47 -8.65 -22.10
CA TRP A 189 -13.07 -9.77 -22.94
C TRP A 189 -11.78 -9.42 -23.75
N PRO A 190 -10.80 -10.34 -23.88
CA PRO A 190 -10.80 -11.73 -23.40
C PRO A 190 -10.30 -11.93 -21.96
N ILE A 191 -9.83 -10.89 -21.30
CA ILE A 191 -9.26 -10.99 -19.93
C ILE A 191 -10.32 -11.40 -18.91
N SER A 192 -11.58 -10.97 -19.09
CA SER A 192 -12.70 -11.34 -18.20
C SER A 192 -12.92 -12.86 -18.10
N GLU A 193 -12.52 -13.63 -19.12
CA GLU A 193 -12.66 -15.09 -19.12
C GLU A 193 -11.72 -15.80 -18.14
N ILE A 194 -10.59 -15.20 -17.86
CA ILE A 194 -9.58 -15.75 -16.93
C ILE A 194 -9.63 -15.06 -15.58
N TYR A 195 -10.45 -14.02 -15.44
CA TYR A 195 -10.56 -13.21 -14.22
C TYR A 195 -11.57 -13.80 -13.23
N LEU A 196 -11.17 -13.96 -11.99
CA LEU A 196 -12.01 -14.27 -10.84
C LEU A 196 -11.90 -13.15 -9.79
N PRO A 197 -12.96 -12.92 -9.01
CA PRO A 197 -14.20 -13.68 -8.92
C PRO A 197 -15.29 -13.22 -9.90
N GLY A 198 -15.03 -12.25 -10.75
CA GLY A 198 -15.98 -11.53 -11.57
C GLY A 198 -16.51 -10.26 -10.89
N PRO A 199 -17.14 -9.35 -11.67
CA PRO A 199 -17.47 -8.01 -11.18
C PRO A 199 -18.52 -8.03 -10.05
N GLU A 200 -19.49 -8.93 -10.09
CA GLU A 200 -20.55 -9.02 -9.07
C GLU A 200 -19.98 -9.25 -7.66
N ILE A 201 -19.10 -10.22 -7.52
CA ILE A 201 -18.45 -10.53 -6.23
C ILE A 201 -17.36 -9.50 -5.92
N ALA A 202 -16.58 -9.08 -6.93
CA ALA A 202 -15.51 -8.10 -6.75
C ALA A 202 -16.01 -6.77 -6.19
N LEU A 203 -17.24 -6.36 -6.51
CA LEU A 203 -17.85 -5.10 -6.07
C LEU A 203 -18.67 -5.22 -4.77
N MET A 204 -18.74 -6.38 -4.14
CA MET A 204 -19.42 -6.52 -2.84
C MET A 204 -18.71 -5.66 -1.77
N SER A 205 -19.51 -4.92 -1.00
CA SER A 205 -19.01 -4.07 0.09
C SER A 205 -18.82 -4.82 1.42
N HIS A 206 -19.66 -5.81 1.70
CA HIS A 206 -19.58 -6.59 2.93
C HIS A 206 -18.47 -7.63 2.84
N TRP A 207 -17.35 -7.38 3.51
CA TRP A 207 -16.11 -8.16 3.42
C TRP A 207 -16.28 -9.65 3.74
N PRO A 208 -16.95 -10.07 4.82
CA PRO A 208 -17.17 -11.49 5.12
C PRO A 208 -17.90 -12.24 4.03
N SER A 209 -19.03 -11.68 3.57
CA SER A 209 -19.82 -12.27 2.48
C SER A 209 -19.04 -12.32 1.17
N LYS A 210 -18.22 -11.30 0.91
CA LYS A 210 -17.34 -11.25 -0.26
C LYS A 210 -16.31 -12.38 -0.24
N ILE A 211 -15.60 -12.58 0.87
CA ILE A 211 -14.61 -13.65 1.01
C ILE A 211 -15.26 -15.02 0.87
N GLU A 212 -16.42 -15.23 1.47
CA GLU A 212 -17.15 -16.50 1.32
C GLU A 212 -17.61 -16.72 -0.13
N ALA A 213 -18.19 -15.72 -0.77
CA ALA A 213 -18.60 -15.80 -2.18
C ALA A 213 -17.40 -16.06 -3.11
N MET A 214 -16.27 -15.39 -2.87
CA MET A 214 -15.03 -15.63 -3.60
C MET A 214 -14.53 -17.05 -3.41
N ALA A 215 -14.47 -17.54 -2.17
CA ALA A 215 -14.03 -18.89 -1.87
C ALA A 215 -14.92 -19.93 -2.56
N ARG A 216 -16.26 -19.82 -2.44
CA ARG A 216 -17.21 -20.70 -3.13
C ARG A 216 -17.06 -20.68 -4.65
N ARG A 217 -16.85 -19.49 -5.22
CA ARG A 217 -16.67 -19.30 -6.68
C ARG A 217 -15.40 -19.96 -7.20
N CYS A 218 -14.37 -20.07 -6.36
CA CYS A 218 -13.05 -20.56 -6.76
C CYS A 218 -12.78 -22.04 -6.44
N LEU A 219 -13.67 -22.71 -5.68
CA LEU A 219 -13.46 -24.10 -5.22
C LEU A 219 -13.19 -25.07 -6.38
N ASP A 220 -13.98 -24.97 -7.44
CA ASP A 220 -13.96 -25.92 -8.56
C ASP A 220 -13.22 -25.33 -9.78
N GLU A 221 -12.45 -24.25 -9.60
CA GLU A 221 -11.72 -23.59 -10.68
C GLU A 221 -10.23 -23.94 -10.67
N ASP A 222 -9.63 -23.99 -11.84
CA ASP A 222 -8.18 -24.13 -12.00
C ASP A 222 -7.46 -22.80 -11.73
N VAL A 223 -7.36 -22.41 -10.45
CA VAL A 223 -6.68 -21.19 -10.03
C VAL A 223 -5.17 -21.38 -10.17
N ARG A 224 -4.51 -20.51 -10.96
CA ARG A 224 -3.06 -20.53 -11.21
C ARG A 224 -2.33 -19.34 -10.67
N MET A 225 -3.04 -18.22 -10.52
CA MET A 225 -2.51 -16.99 -9.95
C MET A 225 -3.51 -16.40 -8.96
N VAL A 226 -2.99 -15.89 -7.85
CA VAL A 226 -3.71 -15.01 -6.93
C VAL A 226 -2.99 -13.67 -6.87
N SER A 227 -3.72 -12.57 -6.88
CA SER A 227 -3.17 -11.22 -6.73
C SER A 227 -3.94 -10.44 -5.67
N GLY A 228 -3.22 -9.81 -4.74
CA GLY A 228 -3.79 -9.01 -3.66
C GLY A 228 -2.86 -8.93 -2.45
N MET A 229 -3.32 -8.30 -1.37
CA MET A 229 -2.55 -8.28 -0.12
C MET A 229 -2.39 -9.69 0.43
N CYS A 230 -1.19 -10.01 0.93
CA CYS A 230 -0.90 -11.34 1.47
C CYS A 230 -1.78 -11.69 2.69
N SER A 231 -2.14 -10.69 3.50
CA SER A 231 -3.08 -10.82 4.60
C SER A 231 -4.48 -11.28 4.13
N TRP A 232 -4.97 -10.70 3.05
CA TRP A 232 -6.27 -11.06 2.46
C TRP A 232 -6.21 -12.43 1.76
N GLY A 233 -5.09 -12.70 1.08
CA GLY A 233 -4.83 -14.00 0.48
C GLY A 233 -4.91 -15.12 1.50
N LEU A 234 -4.30 -14.93 2.68
CA LEU A 234 -4.32 -15.89 3.76
C LEU A 234 -5.77 -16.19 4.24
N VAL A 235 -6.58 -15.14 4.48
CA VAL A 235 -7.99 -15.31 4.89
C VAL A 235 -8.79 -16.08 3.84
N LEU A 236 -8.58 -15.76 2.57
CA LEU A 236 -9.25 -16.49 1.48
C LEU A 236 -8.80 -17.94 1.42
N PHE A 237 -7.52 -18.25 1.55
CA PHE A 237 -7.00 -19.62 1.52
C PHE A 237 -7.58 -20.46 2.66
N GLU A 238 -7.63 -19.88 3.86
CA GLU A 238 -8.23 -20.54 5.03
C GLU A 238 -9.73 -20.81 4.81
N LYS A 239 -10.47 -19.85 4.23
CA LYS A 239 -11.90 -20.04 3.91
C LYS A 239 -12.12 -21.09 2.82
N VAL A 240 -11.27 -21.15 1.80
CA VAL A 240 -11.31 -22.19 0.76
C VAL A 240 -11.11 -23.59 1.39
N LEU A 241 -10.14 -23.75 2.28
CA LEU A 241 -9.91 -25.02 2.97
C LEU A 241 -11.08 -25.40 3.91
N GLU A 242 -11.63 -24.44 4.64
CA GLU A 242 -12.83 -24.64 5.47
C GLU A 242 -13.99 -25.21 4.64
N LEU A 243 -14.31 -24.56 3.52
CA LEU A 243 -15.40 -24.98 2.64
C LEU A 243 -15.12 -26.34 1.97
N THR A 244 -13.87 -26.61 1.61
CA THR A 244 -13.47 -27.90 1.01
C THR A 244 -13.66 -29.04 2.01
N ARG A 245 -13.25 -28.84 3.26
CA ARG A 245 -13.48 -29.83 4.34
C ARG A 245 -14.97 -30.06 4.62
N ALA A 246 -15.77 -28.99 4.62
CA ALA A 246 -17.22 -29.09 4.80
C ALA A 246 -17.92 -29.89 3.69
N ARG A 247 -17.32 -29.98 2.49
CA ARG A 247 -17.79 -30.84 1.39
C ARG A 247 -17.33 -32.29 1.50
N GLY A 248 -16.57 -32.65 2.56
CA GLY A 248 -16.03 -34.00 2.74
C GLY A 248 -14.85 -34.34 1.83
N ALA A 249 -14.25 -33.35 1.16
CA ALA A 249 -13.05 -33.57 0.38
C ALA A 249 -11.81 -33.61 1.29
N GLY A 250 -10.94 -34.61 1.09
CA GLY A 250 -9.73 -34.83 1.89
C GLY A 250 -8.58 -33.85 1.67
N ALA A 251 -8.84 -32.65 1.18
CA ALA A 251 -7.83 -31.64 0.93
C ALA A 251 -7.41 -30.95 2.24
N GLU A 252 -6.13 -31.00 2.56
CA GLU A 252 -5.55 -30.38 3.75
C GLU A 252 -4.85 -29.05 3.45
N THR A 253 -4.39 -28.88 2.21
CA THR A 253 -3.62 -27.73 1.76
C THR A 253 -4.24 -27.07 0.53
N ILE A 254 -3.86 -25.83 0.25
CA ILE A 254 -4.27 -25.13 -0.98
C ILE A 254 -3.73 -25.84 -2.24
N ARG A 255 -2.58 -26.52 -2.14
CA ARG A 255 -2.07 -27.32 -3.26
C ARG A 255 -2.97 -28.51 -3.60
N ASP A 256 -3.69 -29.05 -2.62
CA ASP A 256 -4.64 -30.12 -2.87
C ASP A 256 -5.90 -29.60 -3.57
N VAL A 257 -6.34 -28.38 -3.24
CA VAL A 257 -7.50 -27.72 -3.86
C VAL A 257 -7.15 -27.16 -5.24
N TRP A 258 -6.00 -26.46 -5.34
CA TRP A 258 -5.52 -25.83 -6.57
C TRP A 258 -4.13 -26.34 -6.95
N PRO A 259 -4.01 -27.53 -7.56
CA PRO A 259 -2.71 -28.14 -7.86
C PRO A 259 -1.81 -27.29 -8.79
N ASN A 260 -2.43 -26.41 -9.58
CA ASN A 260 -1.74 -25.51 -10.51
C ASN A 260 -1.49 -24.11 -9.94
N PHE A 261 -1.84 -23.83 -8.69
CA PHE A 261 -1.56 -22.53 -8.09
C PHE A 261 -0.06 -22.36 -7.84
N ARG A 262 0.59 -21.50 -8.63
CA ARG A 262 2.04 -21.29 -8.62
C ARG A 262 2.46 -19.82 -8.56
N VAL A 263 1.53 -18.87 -8.72
CA VAL A 263 1.87 -17.46 -8.82
C VAL A 263 1.09 -16.67 -7.79
N PHE A 264 1.82 -15.95 -6.92
CA PHE A 264 1.24 -14.99 -5.98
C PHE A 264 1.82 -13.60 -6.20
N VAL A 265 0.98 -12.70 -6.70
CA VAL A 265 1.30 -11.29 -6.91
C VAL A 265 0.80 -10.51 -5.70
N HIS A 266 1.68 -9.87 -4.94
CA HIS A 266 1.30 -9.25 -3.68
C HIS A 266 1.89 -7.85 -3.48
N GLY A 267 1.33 -7.08 -2.55
CA GLY A 267 1.79 -5.76 -2.16
C GLY A 267 0.92 -5.16 -1.08
N GLY A 268 1.19 -3.92 -0.69
CA GLY A 268 0.40 -3.17 0.30
C GLY A 268 0.74 -3.44 1.77
N VAL A 269 1.19 -4.65 2.11
CA VAL A 269 1.69 -5.01 3.44
C VAL A 269 2.96 -5.88 3.32
N LYS A 270 3.81 -5.87 4.35
CA LYS A 270 5.01 -6.72 4.40
C LYS A 270 4.62 -8.19 4.36
N TYR A 271 5.26 -8.97 3.47
CA TYR A 271 4.98 -10.40 3.33
C TYR A 271 5.54 -11.24 4.49
N ALA A 272 6.74 -10.91 4.96
CA ALA A 272 7.50 -11.71 5.92
C ALA A 272 6.72 -12.14 7.17
N PRO A 273 5.88 -11.30 7.82
CA PRO A 273 5.10 -11.72 8.98
C PRO A 273 4.03 -12.80 8.66
N PHE A 274 3.62 -12.92 7.41
CA PHE A 274 2.61 -13.87 6.95
C PHE A 274 3.22 -15.16 6.37
N ASP A 275 4.49 -15.13 6.00
CA ASP A 275 5.18 -16.23 5.28
C ASP A 275 5.00 -17.61 5.96
N PRO A 276 5.25 -17.80 7.27
CA PRO A 276 5.13 -19.11 7.88
C PRO A 276 3.70 -19.67 7.80
N ARG A 277 2.70 -18.80 7.93
CA ARG A 277 1.30 -19.19 7.90
C ARG A 277 0.81 -19.47 6.48
N ILE A 278 1.25 -18.67 5.51
CA ILE A 278 0.97 -18.91 4.09
C ILE A 278 1.59 -20.23 3.65
N ARG A 279 2.84 -20.53 4.03
CA ARG A 279 3.49 -21.82 3.74
C ARG A 279 2.71 -22.99 4.36
N ARG A 280 2.27 -22.87 5.61
CA ARG A 280 1.45 -23.90 6.26
C ARG A 280 0.16 -24.15 5.50
N VAL A 281 -0.59 -23.12 5.15
CA VAL A 281 -1.85 -23.24 4.41
C VAL A 281 -1.60 -23.77 2.99
N TYR A 282 -0.48 -23.37 2.35
CA TYR A 282 -0.13 -23.80 1.01
C TYR A 282 0.39 -25.23 0.92
N SER A 283 1.25 -25.67 1.85
CA SER A 283 1.98 -26.94 1.77
C SER A 283 1.94 -27.81 3.01
N GLY A 284 1.18 -27.43 4.05
CA GLY A 284 1.00 -28.20 5.28
C GLY A 284 2.03 -27.93 6.39
N SER A 285 3.08 -27.15 6.13
CA SER A 285 4.13 -26.86 7.13
C SER A 285 4.59 -25.39 7.05
N PRO A 286 4.86 -24.73 8.19
CA PRO A 286 5.36 -23.36 8.22
C PRO A 286 6.78 -23.21 7.65
N THR A 287 7.53 -24.32 7.59
CA THR A 287 8.86 -24.40 6.95
C THR A 287 8.82 -25.18 5.64
N GLY A 288 7.62 -25.51 5.15
CA GLY A 288 7.39 -26.29 3.93
C GLY A 288 7.59 -25.51 2.65
N GLY A 289 7.16 -26.11 1.55
CA GLY A 289 7.29 -25.53 0.22
C GLY A 289 6.56 -24.17 0.12
N ASP A 290 7.22 -23.20 -0.48
CA ASP A 290 6.67 -21.89 -0.79
C ASP A 290 5.87 -21.90 -2.09
N ILE A 291 5.06 -20.87 -2.31
CA ILE A 291 4.44 -20.59 -3.61
C ILE A 291 5.58 -20.34 -4.62
N PRO A 292 5.65 -21.12 -5.74
CA PRO A 292 6.83 -21.14 -6.61
C PRO A 292 7.26 -19.78 -7.18
N THR A 293 6.30 -18.90 -7.45
CA THR A 293 6.58 -17.56 -7.97
C THR A 293 5.84 -16.53 -7.12
N ARG A 294 6.58 -15.70 -6.41
CA ARG A 294 6.07 -14.49 -5.77
C ARG A 294 6.56 -13.29 -6.53
N LEU A 295 5.67 -12.31 -6.67
CA LEU A 295 5.99 -11.03 -7.30
C LEU A 295 5.45 -9.92 -6.41
N GLU A 296 6.34 -9.11 -5.85
CA GLU A 296 5.96 -7.97 -5.04
C GLU A 296 5.70 -6.73 -5.89
N LEU A 297 4.65 -5.99 -5.53
CA LEU A 297 4.23 -4.76 -6.17
C LEU A 297 4.21 -3.62 -5.16
N TYR A 298 4.50 -2.44 -5.65
CA TYR A 298 4.26 -1.19 -4.93
C TYR A 298 3.20 -0.36 -5.69
N PRO A 299 1.92 -0.73 -5.59
CA PRO A 299 0.82 0.08 -6.09
C PRO A 299 0.40 1.08 -5.02
N ALA A 300 0.14 2.32 -5.42
CA ALA A 300 -0.52 3.32 -4.62
C ALA A 300 -1.74 3.86 -5.39
N SER A 301 -2.69 4.46 -4.69
CA SER A 301 -3.83 5.10 -5.35
C SER A 301 -3.40 6.26 -6.24
N GLU A 302 -2.28 6.88 -5.90
CA GLU A 302 -1.68 8.01 -6.61
C GLU A 302 -0.90 7.60 -7.86
N ALA A 303 -0.23 6.44 -7.83
CA ALA A 303 0.55 5.92 -8.96
C ALA A 303 0.97 4.47 -8.73
N PHE A 304 1.28 3.77 -9.79
CA PHE A 304 2.03 2.53 -9.70
C PHE A 304 3.53 2.87 -9.59
N VAL A 305 4.15 2.58 -8.44
CA VAL A 305 5.49 3.09 -8.11
C VAL A 305 6.59 2.13 -8.56
N ALA A 306 6.51 0.86 -8.19
CA ALA A 306 7.56 -0.10 -8.47
C ALA A 306 7.03 -1.54 -8.59
N ILE A 307 7.79 -2.41 -9.27
CA ILE A 307 7.51 -3.84 -9.46
C ILE A 307 8.81 -4.61 -9.22
N GLN A 308 8.73 -5.71 -8.48
CA GLN A 308 9.83 -6.65 -8.33
C GLN A 308 10.31 -7.14 -9.71
N ASP A 309 11.61 -7.04 -9.97
CA ASP A 309 12.19 -7.36 -11.28
C ASP A 309 13.23 -8.48 -11.24
N THR A 310 13.48 -9.06 -10.06
CA THR A 310 14.38 -10.20 -9.85
C THR A 310 13.71 -11.24 -8.97
N PRO A 311 13.62 -12.51 -9.40
CA PRO A 311 13.02 -13.59 -8.61
C PRO A 311 13.75 -13.76 -7.27
N GLY A 312 12.99 -13.92 -6.18
CA GLY A 312 13.54 -14.18 -4.85
C GLY A 312 14.19 -12.97 -4.17
N ASP A 313 14.38 -11.87 -4.87
CA ASP A 313 14.88 -10.61 -4.30
C ASP A 313 13.72 -9.67 -4.03
N GLY A 314 13.57 -9.14 -2.80
CA GLY A 314 12.52 -8.20 -2.42
C GLY A 314 12.72 -6.77 -2.92
N GLY A 315 13.75 -6.49 -3.74
CA GLY A 315 13.92 -5.18 -4.39
C GLY A 315 12.98 -5.00 -5.57
N MET A 316 12.34 -3.83 -5.63
CA MET A 316 11.40 -3.48 -6.69
C MET A 316 11.99 -2.38 -7.57
N ARG A 317 11.92 -2.57 -8.89
CA ARG A 317 12.35 -1.56 -9.85
C ARG A 317 11.29 -0.49 -10.03
N LEU A 318 11.74 0.78 -10.00
CA LEU A 318 10.91 1.95 -10.27
C LEU A 318 10.22 1.87 -11.64
N CYS A 319 8.93 2.14 -11.68
CA CYS A 319 8.14 2.24 -12.92
C CYS A 319 8.42 3.59 -13.62
N ALA A 320 9.66 3.78 -14.05
CA ALA A 320 10.18 5.06 -14.50
C ALA A 320 9.53 5.63 -15.77
N ASP A 321 8.88 4.80 -16.59
CA ASP A 321 8.27 5.15 -17.87
C ASP A 321 6.72 5.10 -17.87
N GLN A 322 6.11 5.12 -16.67
CA GLN A 322 4.67 4.96 -16.47
C GLN A 322 3.94 6.31 -16.23
N MET A 323 4.31 7.34 -16.99
CA MET A 323 3.64 8.66 -16.99
C MET A 323 3.65 9.39 -15.64
N ASN A 324 4.61 9.08 -14.78
CA ASN A 324 4.82 9.75 -13.50
C ASN A 324 6.29 10.16 -13.36
N PHE A 325 6.55 11.19 -12.56
CA PHE A 325 7.89 11.62 -12.18
C PHE A 325 8.06 11.46 -10.68
N PHE A 326 9.18 10.85 -10.27
CA PHE A 326 9.45 10.52 -8.88
C PHE A 326 10.64 11.30 -8.35
N GLU A 327 10.48 11.82 -7.14
CA GLU A 327 11.51 12.43 -6.31
C GLU A 327 11.51 11.79 -4.92
N PHE A 328 12.57 12.00 -4.17
CA PHE A 328 12.83 11.34 -2.89
C PHE A 328 13.43 12.35 -1.92
N VAL A 329 12.76 12.56 -0.77
CA VAL A 329 13.22 13.46 0.28
C VAL A 329 13.87 12.63 1.39
N PRO A 330 15.11 12.93 1.84
CA PRO A 330 15.70 12.26 2.98
C PRO A 330 14.77 12.26 4.20
N LEU A 331 14.61 11.11 4.86
CA LEU A 331 13.62 10.95 5.93
C LEU A 331 13.80 11.97 7.06
N GLU A 332 15.04 12.28 7.40
CA GLU A 332 15.38 13.25 8.46
C GLU A 332 15.04 14.70 8.09
N ARG A 333 14.87 14.97 6.78
CA ARG A 333 14.60 16.32 6.26
C ARG A 333 13.17 16.55 5.76
N ILE A 334 12.29 15.55 5.88
CA ILE A 334 10.91 15.65 5.38
C ILE A 334 10.09 16.76 6.07
N ASN A 335 10.45 17.09 7.30
CA ASN A 335 9.77 18.13 8.08
C ASN A 335 10.43 19.53 7.97
N ASP A 336 11.45 19.68 7.13
CA ASP A 336 12.02 21.00 6.83
C ASP A 336 10.94 21.90 6.18
N SER A 337 11.04 23.20 6.35
CA SER A 337 10.09 24.15 5.76
C SER A 337 10.10 24.15 4.23
N ALA A 338 11.23 23.78 3.62
CA ALA A 338 11.41 23.58 2.19
C ALA A 338 12.30 22.34 1.96
N PRO A 339 11.74 21.12 2.07
CA PRO A 339 12.54 19.92 1.97
C PRO A 339 13.12 19.74 0.56
N GLU A 340 14.41 19.47 0.50
CA GLU A 340 15.10 19.16 -0.74
C GLU A 340 14.73 17.75 -1.20
N ALA A 341 14.34 17.62 -2.47
CA ALA A 341 13.98 16.35 -3.06
C ALA A 341 14.95 15.97 -4.19
N PHE A 342 15.33 14.70 -4.22
CA PHE A 342 16.30 14.11 -5.12
C PHE A 342 15.60 13.24 -6.16
N ALA A 343 16.03 13.27 -7.40
CA ALA A 343 15.58 12.33 -8.42
C ALA A 343 16.25 10.95 -8.21
N CYS A 344 15.73 9.92 -8.86
CA CYS A 344 16.20 8.53 -8.64
C CYS A 344 17.69 8.27 -8.98
N TRP A 345 18.36 9.19 -9.66
CA TRP A 345 19.81 9.17 -9.97
C TRP A 345 20.64 10.04 -9.02
N GLU A 346 20.00 10.73 -8.07
CA GLU A 346 20.66 11.64 -7.11
C GLU A 346 20.65 11.04 -5.68
N VAL A 347 19.92 9.94 -5.48
CA VAL A 347 19.81 9.27 -4.19
C VAL A 347 21.04 8.43 -3.85
N GLU A 348 21.25 8.18 -2.56
CA GLU A 348 22.32 7.32 -2.05
C GLU A 348 21.73 6.00 -1.55
N LYS A 349 22.50 4.90 -1.71
CA LYS A 349 22.11 3.60 -1.16
C LYS A 349 22.18 3.60 0.36
N ALA A 350 21.38 2.73 0.99
CA ALA A 350 21.27 2.59 2.44
C ALA A 350 20.79 3.85 3.20
N GLN A 351 20.46 4.93 2.49
CA GLN A 351 19.76 6.07 3.05
C GLN A 351 18.26 5.93 2.89
N ARG A 352 17.49 6.42 3.85
CA ARG A 352 16.02 6.39 3.86
C ARG A 352 15.45 7.63 3.24
N TYR A 353 14.50 7.44 2.35
CA TYR A 353 13.82 8.52 1.64
C TYR A 353 12.32 8.39 1.70
N VAL A 354 11.64 9.53 1.81
CA VAL A 354 10.19 9.63 1.62
C VAL A 354 9.89 9.83 0.15
N VAL A 355 8.99 9.03 -0.41
CA VAL A 355 8.59 9.11 -1.82
C VAL A 355 7.75 10.36 -2.06
N VAL A 356 8.13 11.12 -3.06
CA VAL A 356 7.43 12.29 -3.61
C VAL A 356 7.17 12.06 -5.07
N LEU A 357 6.00 12.42 -5.58
CA LEU A 357 5.64 12.13 -6.95
C LEU A 357 4.86 13.26 -7.63
N SER A 358 5.03 13.35 -8.94
CA SER A 358 4.22 14.19 -9.83
C SER A 358 3.52 13.28 -10.82
N THR A 359 2.18 13.35 -10.89
CA THR A 359 1.37 12.33 -11.54
C THR A 359 0.63 12.84 -12.76
N CYS A 360 0.28 11.91 -13.63
CA CYS A 360 -0.62 12.15 -14.75
C CYS A 360 -2.11 12.30 -14.33
N ALA A 361 -2.36 12.61 -13.07
CA ALA A 361 -3.67 12.97 -12.53
C ALA A 361 -3.67 14.32 -11.80
N GLY A 362 -2.52 15.02 -11.80
CA GLY A 362 -2.42 16.40 -11.31
C GLY A 362 -1.95 16.56 -9.88
N LEU A 363 -1.38 15.52 -9.27
CA LEU A 363 -0.61 15.69 -8.04
C LEU A 363 0.81 16.14 -8.42
N TRP A 364 1.32 17.20 -7.82
CA TRP A 364 2.59 17.85 -8.16
C TRP A 364 3.51 17.90 -6.95
N ARG A 365 4.67 17.24 -7.03
CA ARG A 365 5.62 17.05 -5.92
C ARG A 365 4.93 16.65 -4.60
N TYR A 366 3.97 15.75 -4.75
CA TYR A 366 3.10 15.26 -3.67
C TYR A 366 3.83 14.23 -2.81
N VAL A 367 3.80 14.43 -1.49
CA VAL A 367 4.37 13.50 -0.51
C VAL A 367 3.46 12.28 -0.38
N LEU A 368 3.89 11.14 -0.93
CA LEU A 368 3.17 9.86 -0.80
C LEU A 368 3.22 9.33 0.64
N GLY A 369 4.36 9.53 1.28
CA GLY A 369 4.56 9.24 2.69
C GLY A 369 5.22 7.91 3.00
N ASP A 370 5.35 7.01 2.02
CA ASP A 370 6.10 5.77 2.20
C ASP A 370 7.61 6.06 2.22
N VAL A 371 8.33 5.32 3.05
CA VAL A 371 9.78 5.39 3.21
C VAL A 371 10.43 4.22 2.49
N VAL A 372 11.40 4.53 1.64
CA VAL A 372 12.14 3.55 0.84
C VAL A 372 13.65 3.64 1.09
N GLU A 373 14.35 2.54 0.86
CA GLU A 373 15.81 2.45 0.72
C GLU A 373 16.14 1.90 -0.66
N PHE A 374 17.24 2.39 -1.24
CA PHE A 374 17.67 1.96 -2.58
C PHE A 374 18.70 0.85 -2.53
N ASP A 375 18.47 -0.20 -3.31
CA ASP A 375 19.42 -1.30 -3.55
C ASP A 375 20.41 -0.96 -4.67
N SER A 376 19.92 -0.26 -5.71
CA SER A 376 20.73 0.21 -6.84
C SER A 376 20.19 1.54 -7.39
N VAL A 377 21.09 2.30 -7.99
CA VAL A 377 20.85 3.66 -8.49
C VAL A 377 21.28 3.73 -9.97
N PRO A 378 20.50 4.37 -10.87
CA PRO A 378 20.87 4.53 -12.27
C PRO A 378 21.95 5.61 -12.46
N ASP A 379 22.54 5.61 -13.64
CA ASP A 379 23.51 6.63 -14.02
C ASP A 379 22.91 8.04 -14.01
N ARG A 380 23.74 9.01 -13.67
CA ARG A 380 23.39 10.42 -13.83
C ARG A 380 23.16 10.76 -15.30
N PRO A 381 22.28 11.73 -15.61
CA PRO A 381 22.11 12.21 -16.99
C PRO A 381 23.44 12.72 -17.58
N LEU A 382 23.60 12.60 -18.89
CA LEU A 382 24.83 13.01 -19.58
C LEU A 382 25.19 14.49 -19.36
N HIS A 383 24.19 15.39 -19.28
CA HIS A 383 24.40 16.80 -18.99
C HIS A 383 24.89 17.10 -17.55
N LEU A 384 24.82 16.12 -16.65
CA LEU A 384 25.38 16.15 -15.30
C LEU A 384 26.64 15.27 -15.16
N GLY A 385 27.32 14.96 -16.26
CA GLY A 385 28.56 14.19 -16.31
C GLY A 385 28.38 12.70 -16.60
N GLY A 386 27.17 12.18 -16.62
CA GLY A 386 26.90 10.75 -16.88
C GLY A 386 27.49 9.80 -15.83
N GLY A 387 27.15 8.52 -15.90
CA GLY A 387 27.76 7.46 -15.07
C GLY A 387 27.41 7.54 -13.57
N GLY A 388 28.15 6.79 -12.78
CA GLY A 388 28.04 6.77 -11.31
C GLY A 388 26.99 5.82 -10.76
N GLY A 389 26.12 5.24 -11.59
CA GLY A 389 25.15 4.26 -11.18
C GLY A 389 25.72 2.83 -11.12
N ASP A 390 25.04 1.95 -10.40
CA ASP A 390 25.37 0.54 -10.28
C ASP A 390 24.27 -0.41 -10.80
N GLY A 391 23.10 0.12 -11.18
CA GLY A 391 22.01 -0.67 -11.74
C GLY A 391 20.78 0.16 -12.10
N PRO A 392 19.66 -0.48 -12.40
CA PRO A 392 18.36 0.18 -12.45
C PRO A 392 17.99 0.80 -11.11
N SER A 393 17.12 1.81 -11.10
CA SER A 393 16.56 2.33 -9.83
C SER A 393 15.72 1.24 -9.16
N ARG A 394 16.26 0.61 -8.10
CA ARG A 394 15.59 -0.43 -7.31
C ARG A 394 15.52 -0.03 -5.86
N MET A 395 14.37 -0.28 -5.23
CA MET A 395 14.10 0.13 -3.87
C MET A 395 13.30 -0.92 -3.09
N ARG A 396 13.35 -0.80 -1.75
CA ARG A 396 12.53 -1.55 -0.81
C ARG A 396 11.72 -0.60 0.04
N ILE A 397 10.46 -0.95 0.32
CA ILE A 397 9.65 -0.20 1.28
C ILE A 397 10.09 -0.61 2.68
N VAL A 398 10.56 0.35 3.47
CA VAL A 398 11.03 0.11 4.84
C VAL A 398 10.06 0.63 5.90
N GLY A 399 9.13 1.54 5.53
CA GLY A 399 8.13 2.06 6.46
C GLY A 399 7.32 3.22 5.90
N ARG A 400 6.84 4.08 6.80
CA ARG A 400 6.24 5.38 6.47
C ARG A 400 6.86 6.47 7.33
N HIS A 401 6.90 7.72 6.82
CA HIS A 401 7.49 8.86 7.53
C HIS A 401 6.64 9.33 8.72
N ARG A 402 5.32 9.11 8.68
CA ARG A 402 4.44 9.32 9.84
C ARG A 402 4.22 8.00 10.55
N HIS A 403 4.16 8.04 11.88
CA HIS A 403 3.85 6.85 12.68
C HIS A 403 2.44 6.35 12.36
N PHE A 404 2.32 5.07 12.08
CA PHE A 404 1.04 4.41 11.78
C PHE A 404 1.14 2.92 12.14
N VAL A 405 0.00 2.24 12.20
CA VAL A 405 -0.11 0.79 12.34
C VAL A 405 -0.81 0.21 11.12
N ASN A 406 -0.23 -0.82 10.56
CA ASN A 406 -0.81 -1.55 9.44
C ASN A 406 -0.47 -3.05 9.55
N ALA A 407 -1.31 -3.81 10.24
CA ALA A 407 -1.17 -5.26 10.36
C ALA A 407 -1.87 -6.02 9.21
N PHE A 408 -2.95 -5.43 8.67
CA PHE A 408 -3.86 -6.12 7.75
C PHE A 408 -4.38 -5.22 6.61
N GLY A 409 -3.80 -4.02 6.45
CA GLY A 409 -4.23 -3.03 5.46
C GLY A 409 -5.13 -1.92 6.04
N GLU A 410 -5.18 -1.76 7.37
CA GLU A 410 -6.05 -0.80 8.07
C GLU A 410 -5.50 0.63 8.11
N ASN A 411 -4.20 0.83 7.97
CA ASN A 411 -3.53 2.14 7.97
C ASN A 411 -3.97 3.09 9.11
N LEU A 412 -3.90 2.62 10.35
CA LEU A 412 -4.20 3.45 11.53
C LEU A 412 -3.04 4.40 11.81
N ILE A 413 -3.30 5.70 11.77
CA ILE A 413 -2.30 6.74 12.09
C ILE A 413 -2.36 7.11 13.57
N VAL A 414 -1.32 7.83 14.03
CA VAL A 414 -1.21 8.32 15.42
C VAL A 414 -2.51 8.96 15.90
N GLU A 415 -3.09 9.81 15.09
CA GLU A 415 -4.28 10.58 15.46
C GLU A 415 -5.53 9.72 15.67
N HIS A 416 -5.70 8.66 14.86
CA HIS A 416 -6.77 7.68 15.10
C HIS A 416 -6.59 7.00 16.46
N ILE A 417 -5.34 6.65 16.81
CA ILE A 417 -5.02 6.00 18.10
C ILE A 417 -5.24 6.98 19.26
N GLU A 418 -4.72 8.21 19.17
CA GLU A 418 -4.87 9.24 20.21
C GLU A 418 -6.33 9.57 20.48
N ASN A 419 -7.11 9.81 19.43
CA ASN A 419 -8.54 10.07 19.54
C ASN A 419 -9.31 8.88 20.12
N ALA A 420 -8.96 7.66 19.72
CA ALA A 420 -9.62 6.46 20.24
C ALA A 420 -9.31 6.24 21.72
N VAL A 421 -8.07 6.46 22.15
CA VAL A 421 -7.67 6.41 23.57
C VAL A 421 -8.43 7.48 24.37
N ALA A 422 -8.46 8.72 23.87
CA ALA A 422 -9.16 9.82 24.55
C ALA A 422 -10.67 9.55 24.70
N ARG A 423 -11.34 9.08 23.63
CA ARG A 423 -12.77 8.73 23.64
C ARG A 423 -13.08 7.54 24.56
N ALA A 424 -12.23 6.52 24.55
CA ALA A 424 -12.36 5.36 25.44
C ALA A 424 -12.20 5.78 26.91
N ALA A 425 -11.18 6.57 27.23
CA ALA A 425 -10.97 7.10 28.58
C ALA A 425 -12.18 7.93 29.05
N ALA A 426 -12.65 8.86 28.22
CA ALA A 426 -13.79 9.72 28.56
C ALA A 426 -15.10 8.93 28.80
N SER A 427 -15.36 7.88 28.00
CA SER A 427 -16.61 7.10 28.09
C SER A 427 -16.61 6.09 29.24
N THR A 428 -15.43 5.67 29.72
CA THR A 428 -15.31 4.63 30.76
C THR A 428 -14.88 5.18 32.13
N GLY A 429 -14.44 6.46 32.18
CA GLY A 429 -13.89 7.06 33.38
C GLY A 429 -12.49 6.55 33.76
N VAL A 430 -11.85 5.77 32.90
CA VAL A 430 -10.46 5.32 33.09
C VAL A 430 -9.53 6.49 32.82
N VAL A 431 -8.61 6.75 33.75
CA VAL A 431 -7.57 7.78 33.59
C VAL A 431 -6.31 7.12 33.04
N VAL A 432 -5.88 7.55 31.86
CA VAL A 432 -4.73 7.00 31.15
C VAL A 432 -3.55 7.98 31.14
N GLY A 433 -2.34 7.43 31.22
CA GLY A 433 -1.08 8.16 31.04
C GLY A 433 -0.49 7.98 29.63
N GLU A 434 0.80 7.65 29.58
CA GLU A 434 1.51 7.37 28.34
C GLU A 434 1.03 6.07 27.68
N PHE A 435 1.12 6.02 26.35
CA PHE A 435 0.75 4.83 25.59
C PHE A 435 1.53 4.72 24.28
N THR A 436 1.56 3.52 23.74
CA THR A 436 2.02 3.21 22.37
C THR A 436 1.23 2.05 21.80
N ALA A 437 1.06 2.04 20.48
CA ALA A 437 0.36 0.97 19.77
C ALA A 437 1.27 0.33 18.71
N ALA A 438 1.07 -0.97 18.48
CA ALA A 438 1.79 -1.71 17.46
C ALA A 438 0.91 -2.80 16.83
N PRO A 439 1.26 -3.27 15.60
CA PRO A 439 0.53 -4.36 14.98
C PRO A 439 0.75 -5.67 15.72
N VAL A 440 -0.29 -6.51 15.74
CA VAL A 440 -0.19 -7.93 16.05
C VAL A 440 -0.24 -8.69 14.74
N TYR A 441 0.83 -9.38 14.41
CA TYR A 441 0.88 -10.20 13.19
C TYR A 441 0.32 -11.60 13.45
N PRO A 442 -0.31 -12.23 12.46
CA PRO A 442 -0.92 -13.54 12.63
C PRO A 442 0.14 -14.62 12.89
N SER A 443 -0.10 -15.42 13.91
CA SER A 443 0.68 -16.62 14.27
C SER A 443 -0.26 -17.79 14.54
N ASP A 444 0.26 -18.94 14.98
CA ASP A 444 -0.58 -20.09 15.31
C ASP A 444 -1.61 -19.74 16.39
N GLY A 445 -2.88 -19.85 16.04
CA GLY A 445 -3.99 -19.48 16.90
C GLY A 445 -4.23 -17.98 17.11
N THR A 446 -3.38 -17.12 16.56
CA THR A 446 -3.50 -15.66 16.69
C THR A 446 -3.86 -15.02 15.34
N ARG A 447 -4.89 -14.19 15.31
CA ARG A 447 -5.23 -13.35 14.15
C ARG A 447 -4.42 -12.07 14.14
N ALA A 448 -4.32 -11.44 12.96
CA ALA A 448 -3.83 -10.07 12.86
C ALA A 448 -4.66 -9.15 13.77
N GLY A 449 -4.05 -8.12 14.33
CA GLY A 449 -4.72 -7.20 15.23
C GLY A 449 -3.87 -5.98 15.58
N LEU A 450 -4.31 -5.28 16.60
CA LEU A 450 -3.65 -4.14 17.18
C LEU A 450 -3.41 -4.42 18.68
N GLU A 451 -2.23 -4.10 19.19
CA GLU A 451 -1.95 -4.04 20.61
C GLU A 451 -1.71 -2.59 21.04
N LEU A 452 -2.38 -2.18 22.11
CA LEU A 452 -2.18 -0.90 22.80
C LEU A 452 -1.58 -1.18 24.17
N ALA A 453 -0.32 -0.77 24.38
CA ALA A 453 0.28 -0.70 25.71
C ALA A 453 -0.01 0.68 26.29
N VAL A 454 -0.71 0.75 27.43
CA VAL A 454 -1.18 2.00 28.02
C VAL A 454 -0.99 2.01 29.51
N GLU A 455 -0.38 3.07 30.06
CA GLU A 455 -0.35 3.32 31.50
C GLU A 455 -1.74 3.69 31.99
N VAL A 456 -2.19 3.02 33.05
CA VAL A 456 -3.45 3.31 33.71
C VAL A 456 -3.17 3.93 35.08
N GLU A 457 -3.63 5.17 35.26
CA GLU A 457 -3.50 5.90 36.51
C GLU A 457 -4.67 5.61 37.46
N SER A 458 -5.86 5.40 36.91
CA SER A 458 -7.09 5.06 37.67
C SER A 458 -8.08 4.29 36.79
N TRP A 459 -8.70 3.28 37.38
CA TRP A 459 -9.73 2.46 36.70
C TRP A 459 -11.14 3.05 36.80
N GLY A 460 -11.30 4.23 37.46
CA GLY A 460 -12.61 4.81 37.73
C GLY A 460 -13.33 4.11 38.90
N ALA A 461 -14.66 4.07 38.83
CA ALA A 461 -15.50 3.53 39.90
C ALA A 461 -15.75 2.01 39.82
N ALA A 462 -15.55 1.40 38.66
CA ALA A 462 -15.79 -0.04 38.41
C ALA A 462 -14.53 -0.88 38.71
N PRO A 463 -14.71 -2.19 39.00
CA PRO A 463 -13.58 -3.12 39.10
C PRO A 463 -12.70 -3.09 37.86
N ARG A 464 -11.38 -3.36 38.02
CA ARG A 464 -10.37 -3.31 36.97
C ARG A 464 -10.79 -4.07 35.71
N ASP A 465 -11.19 -5.34 35.85
CA ASP A 465 -11.49 -6.18 34.68
C ASP A 465 -12.70 -5.69 33.90
N VAL A 466 -13.70 -5.13 34.60
CA VAL A 466 -14.88 -4.50 33.98
C VAL A 466 -14.48 -3.23 33.24
N SER A 467 -13.65 -2.39 33.86
CA SER A 467 -13.18 -1.14 33.26
C SER A 467 -12.28 -1.41 32.06
N LEU A 468 -11.41 -2.43 32.12
CA LEU A 468 -10.52 -2.82 31.02
C LEU A 468 -11.33 -3.34 29.80
N ALA A 469 -12.35 -4.18 30.04
CA ALA A 469 -13.22 -4.68 28.98
C ALA A 469 -13.99 -3.52 28.32
N ALA A 470 -14.59 -2.65 29.12
CA ALA A 470 -15.32 -1.47 28.63
C ALA A 470 -14.41 -0.52 27.84
N PHE A 471 -13.17 -0.28 28.33
CA PHE A 471 -12.18 0.53 27.63
C PHE A 471 -11.80 -0.09 26.27
N SER A 472 -11.56 -1.40 26.22
CA SER A 472 -11.23 -2.12 25.00
C SER A 472 -12.33 -2.01 23.94
N GLU A 473 -13.60 -2.20 24.35
CA GLU A 473 -14.75 -2.04 23.45
C GLU A 473 -14.92 -0.61 22.94
N ALA A 474 -14.76 0.38 23.83
CA ALA A 474 -14.87 1.77 23.48
C ALA A 474 -13.74 2.21 22.53
N PHE A 475 -12.52 1.71 22.75
CA PHE A 475 -11.36 1.94 21.90
C PHE A 475 -11.57 1.33 20.49
N ASP A 476 -12.00 0.07 20.39
CA ASP A 476 -12.31 -0.59 19.10
C ASP A 476 -13.42 0.16 18.34
N ARG A 477 -14.48 0.57 19.05
CA ARG A 477 -15.57 1.36 18.46
C ARG A 477 -15.08 2.70 17.93
N ALA A 478 -14.28 3.41 18.73
CA ALA A 478 -13.74 4.71 18.33
C ALA A 478 -12.80 4.63 17.14
N LEU A 479 -12.04 3.55 16.98
CA LEU A 479 -11.23 3.29 15.78
C LEU A 479 -12.12 3.00 14.56
N LYS A 480 -13.17 2.21 14.73
CA LYS A 480 -14.14 1.92 13.65
C LYS A 480 -14.82 3.18 13.13
N ASP A 481 -15.21 4.08 14.03
CA ASP A 481 -15.85 5.35 13.67
C ASP A 481 -14.94 6.27 12.83
N GLN A 482 -13.62 6.09 12.91
CA GLN A 482 -12.65 6.98 12.31
C GLN A 482 -11.95 6.39 11.06
N ASN A 483 -12.05 5.08 10.86
CA ASN A 483 -11.29 4.43 9.80
C ASN A 483 -12.11 3.30 9.15
N VAL A 484 -12.53 3.53 7.91
CA VAL A 484 -13.35 2.59 7.12
C VAL A 484 -12.60 1.28 6.85
N ASP A 485 -11.29 1.36 6.58
CA ASP A 485 -10.46 0.16 6.36
C ASP A 485 -10.41 -0.70 7.63
N TYR A 486 -10.20 -0.09 8.78
CA TYR A 486 -10.24 -0.79 10.06
C TYR A 486 -11.61 -1.41 10.30
N THR A 487 -12.70 -0.67 10.10
CA THR A 487 -14.08 -1.16 10.24
C THR A 487 -14.32 -2.39 9.37
N THR A 488 -13.93 -2.31 8.10
CA THR A 488 -14.06 -3.42 7.14
C THR A 488 -13.28 -4.66 7.61
N LYS A 489 -12.03 -4.49 8.06
CA LYS A 489 -11.17 -5.61 8.51
C LYS A 489 -11.60 -6.22 9.85
N ARG A 490 -12.28 -5.43 10.69
CA ARG A 490 -12.84 -5.86 11.98
C ARG A 490 -14.21 -6.55 11.84
N SER A 491 -14.85 -6.46 10.65
CA SER A 491 -16.18 -7.04 10.41
C SER A 491 -16.18 -8.56 10.65
N GLU A 492 -17.11 -9.02 11.51
CA GLU A 492 -17.35 -10.43 11.86
C GLU A 492 -16.10 -11.23 12.26
N GLY A 493 -15.01 -10.53 12.62
CA GLY A 493 -13.78 -11.17 13.09
C GLY A 493 -13.03 -12.02 12.04
N LEU A 494 -13.35 -11.88 10.75
CA LEU A 494 -12.67 -12.66 9.70
C LEU A 494 -11.25 -12.17 9.41
N GLY A 495 -11.00 -10.87 9.50
CA GLY A 495 -9.69 -10.29 9.22
C GLY A 495 -8.87 -10.06 10.47
N MET A 496 -9.25 -9.05 11.25
CA MET A 496 -8.54 -8.63 12.45
C MET A 496 -9.26 -9.06 13.73
N ALA A 497 -8.48 -9.48 14.72
CA ALA A 497 -8.97 -9.67 16.09
C ALA A 497 -9.32 -8.31 16.74
N PRO A 498 -10.14 -8.30 17.82
CA PRO A 498 -10.26 -7.12 18.69
C PRO A 498 -8.89 -6.62 19.16
N PRO A 499 -8.74 -5.31 19.42
CA PRO A 499 -7.49 -4.80 19.97
C PRO A 499 -7.18 -5.43 21.32
N THR A 500 -5.92 -5.77 21.52
CA THR A 500 -5.40 -6.20 22.82
C THR A 500 -4.98 -4.96 23.61
N ILE A 501 -5.45 -4.82 24.83
CA ILE A 501 -5.06 -3.72 25.73
C ILE A 501 -4.13 -4.28 26.80
N SER A 502 -2.87 -3.90 26.73
CA SER A 502 -1.84 -4.20 27.73
C SER A 502 -1.76 -3.05 28.72
N ALA A 503 -2.50 -3.18 29.83
CA ALA A 503 -2.53 -2.15 30.87
C ALA A 503 -1.26 -2.20 31.72
N LEU A 504 -0.56 -1.07 31.80
CA LEU A 504 0.72 -0.90 32.46
C LEU A 504 0.58 -0.05 33.73
N ALA A 505 1.45 -0.29 34.70
CA ALA A 505 1.55 0.56 35.86
C ALA A 505 2.17 1.91 35.51
N ARG A 506 1.76 2.94 36.24
CA ARG A 506 2.29 4.31 36.11
C ARG A 506 3.81 4.32 36.23
N GLY A 507 4.48 5.07 35.34
CA GLY A 507 5.91 5.27 35.30
C GLY A 507 6.69 4.17 34.55
N THR A 508 5.99 3.23 33.88
CA THR A 508 6.64 2.21 33.05
C THR A 508 7.37 2.84 31.87
N PHE A 509 6.73 3.76 31.14
CA PHE A 509 7.38 4.47 30.01
C PHE A 509 8.53 5.35 30.47
N HIS A 510 8.43 5.95 31.64
CA HIS A 510 9.52 6.74 32.23
C HIS A 510 10.76 5.84 32.48
N ALA A 511 10.57 4.70 33.14
CA ALA A 511 11.66 3.75 33.40
C ALA A 511 12.26 3.17 32.11
N TRP A 512 11.42 2.86 31.12
CA TRP A 512 11.88 2.41 29.80
C TRP A 512 12.73 3.49 29.09
N MET A 513 12.35 4.77 29.15
CA MET A 513 13.16 5.87 28.61
C MET A 513 14.48 6.06 29.38
N GLU A 514 14.44 5.90 30.70
CA GLU A 514 15.64 5.97 31.56
C GLU A 514 16.66 4.91 31.19
N GLN A 515 16.26 3.65 31.05
CA GLN A 515 17.11 2.54 30.60
C GLN A 515 17.79 2.81 29.24
N ARG A 516 17.19 3.65 28.41
CA ARG A 516 17.72 4.03 27.09
C ARG A 516 18.57 5.31 27.11
N GLY A 517 18.78 5.92 28.27
CA GLY A 517 19.48 7.21 28.39
C GLY A 517 18.76 8.37 27.70
N LYS A 518 17.43 8.27 27.54
CA LYS A 518 16.59 9.28 26.84
C LYS A 518 15.67 10.04 27.79
N LEU A 519 16.01 10.15 29.06
CA LEU A 519 15.32 11.01 30.00
C LEU A 519 15.74 12.47 29.83
N GLY A 520 14.78 13.34 29.63
CA GLY A 520 14.97 14.79 29.49
C GLY A 520 15.03 15.29 28.05
N GLY A 521 14.70 16.55 27.84
CA GLY A 521 14.62 17.20 26.54
C GLY A 521 13.33 16.88 25.76
N GLN A 522 13.38 16.93 24.44
CA GLN A 522 12.21 16.76 23.56
C GLN A 522 11.89 15.29 23.22
N HIS A 523 12.44 14.32 23.94
CA HIS A 523 12.21 12.91 23.67
C HIS A 523 10.81 12.49 24.16
N LYS A 524 9.94 12.08 23.22
CA LYS A 524 8.62 11.52 23.49
C LYS A 524 8.58 10.07 23.01
N CYS A 525 7.82 9.22 23.72
CA CYS A 525 7.51 7.89 23.20
C CYS A 525 6.61 8.02 21.96
N PRO A 526 6.96 7.37 20.83
CA PRO A 526 6.05 7.32 19.68
C PRO A 526 4.72 6.68 20.06
N ARG A 527 3.61 7.34 19.72
CA ARG A 527 2.24 6.88 20.01
C ARG A 527 1.85 5.60 19.29
N CYS A 528 2.51 5.30 18.19
CA CYS A 528 2.41 4.01 17.51
C CYS A 528 3.64 3.76 16.61
N ALA A 529 3.83 2.50 16.24
CA ALA A 529 4.84 2.08 15.29
C ALA A 529 4.33 0.91 14.45
N ASN A 530 4.78 0.81 13.19
CA ASN A 530 4.44 -0.31 12.29
C ASN A 530 5.34 -1.55 12.50
N GLY A 531 6.12 -1.56 13.55
CA GLY A 531 6.92 -2.68 14.04
C GLY A 531 6.67 -2.86 15.54
N ARG A 532 7.01 -4.03 16.06
CA ARG A 532 6.76 -4.37 17.47
C ARG A 532 7.92 -4.02 18.40
N GLU A 533 9.08 -3.66 17.85
CA GLU A 533 10.32 -3.49 18.64
C GLU A 533 10.14 -2.51 19.80
N LEU A 534 9.37 -1.44 19.61
CA LEU A 534 9.12 -0.43 20.63
C LEU A 534 8.19 -0.96 21.72
N ILE A 535 7.02 -1.48 21.34
CA ILE A 535 6.04 -1.98 22.29
C ILE A 535 6.59 -3.18 23.08
N ASP A 536 7.32 -4.07 22.42
CA ASP A 536 7.89 -5.26 23.05
C ASP A 536 8.94 -4.88 24.11
N GLN A 537 9.73 -3.82 23.87
CA GLN A 537 10.66 -3.28 24.89
C GLN A 537 9.92 -2.66 26.08
N VAL A 538 8.84 -1.92 25.84
CA VAL A 538 8.01 -1.35 26.90
C VAL A 538 7.37 -2.46 27.74
N LEU A 539 6.83 -3.49 27.09
CA LEU A 539 6.25 -4.66 27.77
C LEU A 539 7.30 -5.47 28.55
N ALA A 540 8.52 -5.60 28.04
CA ALA A 540 9.62 -6.23 28.76
C ALA A 540 9.99 -5.45 30.03
N CYS A 541 10.14 -4.12 29.92
CA CYS A 541 10.37 -3.24 31.08
C CYS A 541 9.25 -3.36 32.13
N ALA A 542 7.98 -3.46 31.69
CA ALA A 542 6.85 -3.67 32.58
C ALA A 542 6.93 -4.99 33.35
N ARG A 543 7.30 -6.08 32.67
CA ARG A 543 7.49 -7.41 33.30
C ARG A 543 8.61 -7.42 34.32
N GLU A 544 9.76 -6.82 34.00
CA GLU A 544 10.90 -6.69 34.92
C GLU A 544 10.51 -5.92 36.19
N ARG A 545 9.64 -4.95 36.10
CA ARG A 545 9.13 -4.16 37.24
C ARG A 545 8.02 -4.86 38.04
N GLY A 546 7.58 -6.07 37.64
CA GLY A 546 6.46 -6.76 38.27
C GLY A 546 5.10 -6.07 38.07
N SER A 547 4.99 -5.21 37.08
CA SER A 547 3.82 -4.34 36.84
C SER A 547 3.05 -4.69 35.56
N ALA A 548 3.37 -5.79 34.88
CA ALA A 548 2.53 -6.37 33.86
C ALA A 548 1.52 -7.33 34.51
N ALA A 549 0.27 -7.08 34.32
CA ALA A 549 -0.81 -7.91 34.83
C ALA A 549 -1.35 -8.83 33.75
#